data_eda1cd76604140a5062fd1df4652a931
#
_entry.id   eda1cd76604140a5062fd1df4652a931
#
_cell.length_a   1.000
_cell.length_b   1.000
_cell.length_c   1.000
_cell.angle_alpha   90.00
_cell.angle_beta   90.00
_cell.angle_gamma   90.00
#
_symmetry.space_group_name_H-M   'P 1'
#
loop_
_entity.id
_entity.type
_entity.pdbx_description
1 polymer ?
#
loop_
_entity_poly.entity_id
_entity_poly.type
_entity_poly.pdbx_seq_one_letter_code
_entity_poly.pdbx_strand_id
1 'polypeptide(L)'
;MFLFNTILIGIREITSHWFRSILTILGVVLGIMSLVTMSAIVQGMENAMKEQMATFGGADKINIDKEDPPSYQDHKKDFSPGITVKDAYALKEGSTLLKCISPEMSISRARATYQGKRAYISDFSGVWEEIMEMNAHEIGAGRFFSAYEDFAAKNVCVIGADICSNLFGEDSETGEPLNAIGKIININYIPFSVIGVYKKIETEAERKSREAQLKKSLNQSGPKRTSRFGSRRGGRYSHRNNAVHIPLNTMWMKFKMSSSSSSSSSFRSRFSSSSSEPEVFIPDPTLSDLDVKVANIDYLDKAMGQMRNIMTRTHNGIEDFSFRTQENVIATISEKLNSAKVIRGIIAAMSLLVGGIGIMNIMLASINERIREIGTFKAMGATGFIVFVQIIMESLMLAILGGLLGIPASYGSVWLLTQLVPAENTPEITSAALLMGVSFSAIVGLAAGLYPAFRASRLDPIEALRYE
;
A
#
# COMPACT_ATOMS: atom_id res chain seq x y z
N MET A 1 -7.47 -46.83 -21.84
CA MET A 1 -8.88 -47.14 -22.03
C MET A 1 -9.67 -47.06 -20.71
N PHE A 2 -9.17 -47.63 -19.61
CA PHE A 2 -9.82 -47.61 -18.28
C PHE A 2 -10.06 -46.19 -17.74
N LEU A 3 -9.04 -45.31 -17.71
CA LEU A 3 -9.16 -43.93 -17.26
C LEU A 3 -10.17 -43.10 -18.07
N PHE A 4 -10.22 -43.29 -19.37
CA PHE A 4 -11.16 -42.58 -20.25
C PHE A 4 -12.61 -42.97 -19.98
N ASN A 5 -12.88 -44.27 -19.76
CA ASN A 5 -14.20 -44.73 -19.39
C ASN A 5 -14.61 -44.22 -18.00
N THR A 6 -13.66 -44.15 -17.05
CA THR A 6 -13.92 -43.63 -15.70
C THR A 6 -14.31 -42.14 -15.74
N ILE A 7 -13.66 -41.34 -16.62
CA ILE A 7 -14.01 -39.94 -16.85
C ILE A 7 -15.41 -39.77 -17.45
N LEU A 8 -15.76 -40.56 -18.45
CA LEU A 8 -17.10 -40.57 -19.06
C LEU A 8 -18.21 -40.97 -18.06
N ILE A 9 -17.95 -41.93 -17.19
CA ILE A 9 -18.88 -42.32 -16.12
C ILE A 9 -19.05 -41.16 -15.13
N GLY A 10 -17.97 -40.50 -14.71
CA GLY A 10 -18.02 -39.34 -13.80
C GLY A 10 -18.82 -38.16 -14.37
N ILE A 11 -18.68 -37.87 -15.66
CA ILE A 11 -19.47 -36.80 -16.31
C ILE A 11 -20.98 -37.18 -16.33
N ARG A 12 -21.30 -38.41 -16.64
CA ARG A 12 -22.69 -38.89 -16.64
C ARG A 12 -23.33 -38.80 -15.28
N GLU A 13 -22.55 -39.06 -14.22
CA GLU A 13 -22.98 -38.96 -12.83
C GLU A 13 -23.31 -37.53 -12.43
N ILE A 14 -22.44 -36.60 -12.77
CA ILE A 14 -22.65 -35.15 -12.52
C ILE A 14 -23.95 -34.68 -13.13
N THR A 15 -24.32 -35.19 -14.31
CA THR A 15 -25.56 -34.80 -15.01
C THR A 15 -26.81 -35.49 -14.44
N SER A 16 -26.72 -36.71 -13.93
CA SER A 16 -27.89 -37.42 -13.36
C SER A 16 -28.33 -36.82 -12.03
N HIS A 17 -27.40 -36.27 -11.20
CA HIS A 17 -27.69 -35.66 -9.91
C HIS A 17 -27.24 -34.19 -9.86
N TRP A 18 -27.62 -33.42 -10.90
CA TRP A 18 -27.15 -32.06 -11.17
C TRP A 18 -27.24 -31.09 -9.97
N PHE A 19 -28.35 -31.13 -9.21
CA PHE A 19 -28.53 -30.22 -8.06
C PHE A 19 -27.51 -30.48 -6.94
N ARG A 20 -27.22 -31.75 -6.64
CA ARG A 20 -26.25 -32.18 -5.63
C ARG A 20 -24.82 -31.82 -6.07
N SER A 21 -24.51 -32.07 -7.35
CA SER A 21 -23.21 -31.75 -7.94
C SER A 21 -22.96 -30.24 -7.96
N ILE A 22 -23.96 -29.40 -8.28
CA ILE A 22 -23.83 -27.96 -8.21
C ILE A 22 -23.55 -27.48 -6.79
N LEU A 23 -24.23 -28.03 -5.78
CA LEU A 23 -24.04 -27.60 -4.41
C LEU A 23 -22.62 -27.88 -3.90
N THR A 24 -22.05 -29.03 -4.30
CA THR A 24 -20.65 -29.39 -3.96
C THR A 24 -19.65 -28.53 -4.71
N ILE A 25 -19.84 -28.40 -6.01
CA ILE A 25 -18.96 -27.57 -6.84
C ILE A 25 -18.99 -26.13 -6.33
N LEU A 26 -20.15 -25.61 -5.91
CA LEU A 26 -20.29 -24.28 -5.33
C LEU A 26 -19.44 -24.13 -4.05
N GLY A 27 -19.42 -25.13 -3.16
CA GLY A 27 -18.59 -25.12 -1.96
C GLY A 27 -17.10 -25.02 -2.29
N VAL A 28 -16.63 -25.79 -3.28
CA VAL A 28 -15.23 -25.74 -3.74
C VAL A 28 -14.93 -24.41 -4.43
N VAL A 29 -15.83 -23.92 -5.30
CA VAL A 29 -15.70 -22.64 -5.98
C VAL A 29 -15.57 -21.50 -4.99
N LEU A 30 -16.42 -21.45 -3.96
CA LEU A 30 -16.35 -20.44 -2.91
C LEU A 30 -15.04 -20.51 -2.12
N GLY A 31 -14.55 -21.72 -1.84
CA GLY A 31 -13.28 -21.93 -1.18
C GLY A 31 -12.10 -21.37 -1.97
N ILE A 32 -12.04 -21.67 -3.27
CA ILE A 32 -10.98 -21.19 -4.16
C ILE A 32 -11.11 -19.69 -4.41
N MET A 33 -12.31 -19.21 -4.65
CA MET A 33 -12.60 -17.77 -4.82
C MET A 33 -12.09 -16.99 -3.60
N SER A 34 -12.39 -17.46 -2.38
CA SER A 34 -11.91 -16.82 -1.14
C SER A 34 -10.38 -16.83 -1.05
N LEU A 35 -9.74 -17.98 -1.32
CA LEU A 35 -8.29 -18.12 -1.27
C LEU A 35 -7.58 -17.21 -2.28
N VAL A 36 -8.00 -17.22 -3.53
CA VAL A 36 -7.40 -16.45 -4.61
C VAL A 36 -7.64 -14.95 -4.40
N THR A 37 -8.86 -14.56 -4.01
CA THR A 37 -9.21 -13.15 -3.75
C THR A 37 -8.38 -12.60 -2.59
N MET A 38 -8.28 -13.32 -1.48
CA MET A 38 -7.46 -12.88 -0.35
C MET A 38 -5.96 -12.85 -0.70
N SER A 39 -5.50 -13.81 -1.54
CA SER A 39 -4.13 -13.78 -2.06
C SER A 39 -3.87 -12.55 -2.93
N ALA A 40 -4.83 -12.16 -3.77
CA ALA A 40 -4.73 -10.98 -4.61
C ALA A 40 -4.67 -9.68 -3.78
N ILE A 41 -5.45 -9.59 -2.69
CA ILE A 41 -5.42 -8.44 -1.78
C ILE A 41 -4.04 -8.33 -1.11
N VAL A 42 -3.52 -9.43 -0.56
CA VAL A 42 -2.20 -9.44 0.10
C VAL A 42 -1.09 -9.07 -0.89
N GLN A 43 -1.15 -9.59 -2.12
CA GLN A 43 -0.18 -9.24 -3.17
C GLN A 43 -0.26 -7.76 -3.54
N GLY A 44 -1.45 -7.22 -3.69
CA GLY A 44 -1.65 -5.78 -3.91
C GLY A 44 -1.07 -4.93 -2.77
N MET A 45 -1.22 -5.36 -1.52
CA MET A 45 -0.60 -4.70 -0.36
C MET A 45 0.93 -4.78 -0.41
N GLU A 46 1.51 -5.94 -0.75
CA GLU A 46 2.97 -6.10 -0.88
C GLU A 46 3.54 -5.20 -1.98
N ASN A 47 2.90 -5.17 -3.14
CA ASN A 47 3.34 -4.33 -4.27
C ASN A 47 3.24 -2.84 -3.93
N ALA A 48 2.13 -2.45 -3.32
CA ALA A 48 1.90 -1.10 -2.84
C ALA A 48 2.97 -0.64 -1.85
N MET A 49 3.39 -1.53 -0.98
CA MET A 49 4.42 -1.27 0.01
C MET A 49 5.81 -1.14 -0.62
N LYS A 50 6.18 -2.03 -1.53
CA LYS A 50 7.45 -1.93 -2.29
C LYS A 50 7.54 -0.60 -3.04
N GLU A 51 6.44 -0.19 -3.68
CA GLU A 51 6.35 1.09 -4.38
C GLU A 51 6.48 2.28 -3.41
N GLN A 52 5.84 2.20 -2.25
CA GLN A 52 5.97 3.22 -1.20
C GLN A 52 7.41 3.33 -0.69
N MET A 53 8.07 2.21 -0.41
CA MET A 53 9.47 2.21 0.02
C MET A 53 10.41 2.83 -1.02
N ALA A 54 10.26 2.49 -2.30
CA ALA A 54 11.03 3.10 -3.38
C ALA A 54 10.84 4.62 -3.44
N THR A 55 9.67 5.10 -3.04
CA THR A 55 9.31 6.52 -3.10
C THR A 55 9.82 7.31 -1.88
N PHE A 56 9.98 6.68 -0.71
CA PHE A 56 10.45 7.35 0.52
C PHE A 56 11.98 7.50 0.63
N GLY A 57 12.72 7.26 -0.44
CA GLY A 57 14.16 7.52 -0.47
C GLY A 57 15.06 6.32 -0.17
N GLY A 58 14.49 5.15 0.12
CA GLY A 58 15.26 3.92 0.34
C GLY A 58 15.44 3.55 1.82
N ALA A 59 16.04 2.38 2.05
CA ALA A 59 16.27 1.85 3.40
C ALA A 59 17.46 2.52 4.12
N ASP A 60 18.27 3.27 3.39
CA ASP A 60 19.45 4.01 3.86
C ASP A 60 19.12 5.40 4.44
N LYS A 61 17.82 5.75 4.49
CA LYS A 61 17.32 7.01 5.07
C LYS A 61 17.03 6.86 6.56
N ILE A 62 17.54 7.82 7.34
CA ILE A 62 17.26 7.99 8.76
C ILE A 62 16.57 9.34 8.94
N ASN A 63 15.46 9.34 9.64
CA ASN A 63 14.79 10.56 10.06
C ASN A 63 15.15 10.82 11.52
N ILE A 64 15.52 12.05 11.84
CA ILE A 64 15.83 12.50 13.18
C ILE A 64 14.65 13.32 13.67
N ASP A 65 13.93 12.80 14.64
CA ASP A 65 12.76 13.42 15.24
C ASP A 65 13.10 14.03 16.60
N LYS A 66 12.38 15.09 16.94
CA LYS A 66 12.39 15.62 18.29
C LYS A 66 11.66 14.66 19.22
N GLU A 67 12.28 14.34 20.36
CA GLU A 67 11.70 13.55 21.43
C GLU A 67 11.82 14.27 22.77
N ASP A 68 10.93 13.99 23.72
CA ASP A 68 11.08 14.51 25.07
C ASP A 68 12.30 13.83 25.74
N PRO A 69 13.12 14.57 26.50
CA PRO A 69 14.25 14.00 27.21
C PRO A 69 13.84 12.82 28.10
N PRO A 70 14.71 11.81 28.28
CA PRO A 70 14.45 10.67 29.15
C PRO A 70 14.16 11.10 30.59
N SER A 71 13.41 10.31 31.35
CA SER A 71 12.96 10.63 32.72
C SER A 71 14.08 11.06 33.66
N TYR A 72 15.32 10.57 33.46
CA TYR A 72 16.48 10.99 34.26
C TYR A 72 16.99 12.40 33.90
N GLN A 73 16.57 12.96 32.78
CA GLN A 73 16.89 14.32 32.34
C GLN A 73 15.66 15.26 32.35
N ASP A 74 14.54 14.88 32.95
CA ASP A 74 13.30 15.63 32.95
C ASP A 74 13.46 17.07 33.46
N HIS A 75 14.39 17.30 34.39
CA HIS A 75 14.77 18.62 34.89
C HIS A 75 15.42 19.55 33.84
N LYS A 76 15.84 19.01 32.69
CA LYS A 76 16.44 19.76 31.58
C LYS A 76 15.47 19.99 30.43
N LYS A 77 14.24 19.55 30.54
CA LYS A 77 13.23 19.62 29.46
C LYS A 77 13.02 21.05 28.96
N ASP A 78 12.99 22.02 29.84
CA ASP A 78 12.83 23.44 29.50
C ASP A 78 14.04 24.04 28.75
N PHE A 79 15.19 23.37 28.79
CA PHE A 79 16.43 23.76 28.10
C PHE A 79 16.67 22.95 26.82
N SER A 80 15.73 22.08 26.42
CA SER A 80 15.80 21.30 25.19
C SER A 80 15.73 22.22 23.98
N PRO A 81 16.80 22.34 23.16
CA PRO A 81 16.81 23.22 22.01
C PRO A 81 15.92 22.71 20.87
N GLY A 82 15.58 21.42 20.87
CA GLY A 82 15.02 20.75 19.71
C GLY A 82 15.99 20.69 18.54
N ILE A 83 15.58 20.10 17.43
CA ILE A 83 16.44 19.94 16.25
C ILE A 83 16.59 21.30 15.55
N THR A 84 17.81 21.70 15.28
CA THR A 84 18.11 23.02 14.69
C THR A 84 18.94 22.92 13.40
N VAL A 85 18.99 24.00 12.63
CA VAL A 85 19.85 24.08 11.45
C VAL A 85 21.33 23.89 11.81
N LYS A 86 21.73 24.28 13.05
CA LYS A 86 23.10 24.06 13.56
C LYS A 86 23.46 22.58 13.61
N ASP A 87 22.50 21.71 13.96
CA ASP A 87 22.68 20.26 14.00
C ASP A 87 22.89 19.69 12.61
N ALA A 88 22.15 20.19 11.61
CA ALA A 88 22.35 19.81 10.21
C ALA A 88 23.76 20.12 9.72
N TYR A 89 24.29 21.32 10.03
CA TYR A 89 25.68 21.67 9.71
C TYR A 89 26.69 20.83 10.50
N ALA A 90 26.47 20.62 11.79
CA ALA A 90 27.35 19.80 12.61
C ALA A 90 27.43 18.35 12.12
N LEU A 91 26.31 17.78 11.68
CA LEU A 91 26.28 16.45 11.08
C LEU A 91 26.98 16.42 9.72
N LYS A 92 26.79 17.46 8.87
CA LYS A 92 27.42 17.57 7.56
C LYS A 92 28.95 17.64 7.64
N GLU A 93 29.45 18.34 8.61
CA GLU A 93 30.92 18.51 8.82
C GLU A 93 31.53 17.38 9.67
N GLY A 94 30.76 16.83 10.62
CA GLY A 94 31.28 15.91 11.62
C GLY A 94 31.22 14.44 11.25
N SER A 95 30.44 14.04 10.23
CA SER A 95 30.29 12.64 9.85
C SER A 95 30.76 12.36 8.43
N THR A 96 31.58 11.31 8.28
CA THR A 96 32.07 10.84 6.97
C THR A 96 31.23 9.71 6.39
N LEU A 97 30.28 9.18 7.17
CA LEU A 97 29.42 8.05 6.77
C LEU A 97 28.10 8.51 6.13
N LEU A 98 27.82 9.81 6.20
CA LEU A 98 26.59 10.39 5.66
C LEU A 98 26.83 10.81 4.20
N LYS A 99 25.84 10.50 3.35
CA LYS A 99 25.86 10.85 1.92
C LYS A 99 25.26 12.23 1.68
N CYS A 100 24.08 12.48 2.24
CA CYS A 100 23.41 13.76 2.17
C CYS A 100 22.54 14.00 3.41
N ILE A 101 22.24 15.27 3.67
CA ILE A 101 21.46 15.73 4.82
C ILE A 101 20.45 16.74 4.29
N SER A 102 19.20 16.59 4.67
CA SER A 102 18.12 17.48 4.26
C SER A 102 17.36 17.99 5.49
N PRO A 103 17.68 19.19 5.98
CA PRO A 103 16.85 19.85 6.98
C PRO A 103 15.56 20.35 6.35
N GLU A 104 14.47 20.24 7.09
CA GLU A 104 13.16 20.65 6.66
C GLU A 104 12.46 21.52 7.70
N MET A 105 11.90 22.64 7.25
CA MET A 105 10.97 23.46 8.03
C MET A 105 9.63 23.47 7.32
N SER A 106 8.60 22.90 7.92
CA SER A 106 7.27 22.81 7.36
C SER A 106 6.26 23.71 8.08
N ILE A 107 5.23 24.13 7.33
CA ILE A 107 4.08 24.88 7.84
C ILE A 107 2.80 24.23 7.36
N SER A 108 1.91 23.96 8.32
CA SER A 108 0.60 23.39 8.01
C SER A 108 -0.35 24.43 7.38
N ARG A 109 -1.32 23.94 6.58
CA ARG A 109 -2.43 24.73 6.03
C ARG A 109 -2.04 25.85 5.07
N ALA A 110 -0.98 25.67 4.30
CA ALA A 110 -0.61 26.62 3.25
C ALA A 110 -1.57 26.54 2.04
N ARG A 111 -1.73 27.68 1.36
CA ARG A 111 -2.55 27.79 0.15
C ARG A 111 -1.81 28.58 -0.91
N ALA A 112 -1.79 28.04 -2.14
CA ALA A 112 -1.33 28.76 -3.30
C ALA A 112 -2.50 29.40 -4.04
N THR A 113 -2.30 30.62 -4.52
CA THR A 113 -3.31 31.36 -5.29
C THR A 113 -2.69 31.96 -6.56
N TYR A 114 -3.41 31.88 -7.67
CA TYR A 114 -3.03 32.47 -8.94
C TYR A 114 -4.27 32.90 -9.72
N GLN A 115 -4.38 34.16 -10.09
CA GLN A 115 -5.49 34.72 -10.88
C GLN A 115 -6.90 34.29 -10.39
N GLY A 116 -7.13 34.30 -9.06
CA GLY A 116 -8.39 33.91 -8.46
C GLY A 116 -8.59 32.40 -8.25
N LYS A 117 -7.77 31.55 -8.86
CA LYS A 117 -7.75 30.11 -8.58
C LYS A 117 -6.98 29.85 -7.28
N ARG A 118 -7.36 28.79 -6.57
CA ARG A 118 -6.78 28.40 -5.29
C ARG A 118 -6.43 26.92 -5.31
N ALA A 119 -5.25 26.56 -4.85
CA ALA A 119 -4.82 25.19 -4.61
C ALA A 119 -4.43 25.02 -3.13
N TYR A 120 -4.84 23.88 -2.55
CA TYR A 120 -4.41 23.50 -1.22
C TYR A 120 -3.06 22.79 -1.32
N ILE A 121 -2.12 23.22 -0.49
CA ILE A 121 -0.79 22.62 -0.41
C ILE A 121 -0.81 21.61 0.73
N SER A 122 -0.49 20.35 0.43
CA SER A 122 -0.44 19.28 1.43
C SER A 122 0.86 19.31 2.23
N ASP A 123 1.94 19.70 1.57
CA ASP A 123 3.28 19.80 2.14
C ASP A 123 3.91 21.12 1.67
N PHE A 124 4.07 22.04 2.59
CA PHE A 124 4.73 23.32 2.33
C PHE A 124 5.95 23.43 3.22
N SER A 125 7.11 23.19 2.61
CA SER A 125 8.37 23.11 3.33
C SER A 125 9.49 23.94 2.72
N GLY A 126 10.31 24.49 3.61
CA GLY A 126 11.61 25.05 3.31
C GLY A 126 12.67 23.96 3.45
N VAL A 127 13.48 23.75 2.41
CA VAL A 127 14.40 22.63 2.32
C VAL A 127 15.74 23.06 1.68
N TRP A 128 16.75 22.20 1.78
CA TRP A 128 17.97 22.31 0.98
C TRP A 128 17.84 21.57 -0.36
N GLU A 129 18.82 21.78 -1.28
CA GLU A 129 18.78 21.11 -2.60
C GLU A 129 18.92 19.59 -2.51
N GLU A 130 19.53 19.09 -1.44
CA GLU A 130 19.74 17.66 -1.17
C GLU A 130 18.41 16.88 -1.01
N ILE A 131 17.28 17.55 -0.80
CA ILE A 131 15.94 16.93 -0.76
C ILE A 131 15.62 16.16 -2.04
N MET A 132 16.16 16.61 -3.18
CA MET A 132 15.97 15.95 -4.46
C MET A 132 16.49 14.52 -4.44
N GLU A 133 17.69 14.31 -3.91
CA GLU A 133 18.31 12.99 -3.78
C GLU A 133 17.70 12.22 -2.60
N MET A 134 17.41 12.91 -1.49
CA MET A 134 16.85 12.33 -0.28
C MET A 134 15.53 11.61 -0.56
N ASN A 135 14.62 12.27 -1.22
CA ASN A 135 13.27 11.77 -1.49
C ASN A 135 13.07 11.29 -2.93
N ALA A 136 14.14 11.09 -3.71
CA ALA A 136 14.09 10.70 -5.13
C ALA A 136 13.06 11.54 -5.93
N HIS A 137 13.10 12.85 -5.76
CA HIS A 137 12.29 13.77 -6.54
C HIS A 137 12.88 13.97 -7.93
N GLU A 138 12.03 13.96 -8.96
CA GLU A 138 12.43 14.30 -10.33
C GLU A 138 11.76 15.60 -10.77
N ILE A 139 12.52 16.45 -11.44
CA ILE A 139 11.96 17.67 -12.06
C ILE A 139 11.35 17.29 -13.41
N GLY A 140 10.09 17.62 -13.61
CA GLY A 140 9.39 17.47 -14.89
C GLY A 140 9.63 18.63 -15.83
N ALA A 141 9.68 19.86 -15.30
CA ALA A 141 9.96 21.06 -16.07
C ALA A 141 10.69 22.11 -15.22
N GLY A 142 11.60 22.87 -15.84
CA GLY A 142 12.39 23.88 -15.14
C GLY A 142 13.60 23.33 -14.40
N ARG A 143 13.90 23.88 -13.23
CA ARG A 143 15.03 23.48 -12.38
C ARG A 143 14.68 23.61 -10.90
N PHE A 144 15.51 23.01 -10.05
CA PHE A 144 15.48 23.24 -8.62
C PHE A 144 16.25 24.54 -8.26
N PHE A 145 16.06 25.05 -7.06
CA PHE A 145 16.83 26.19 -6.57
C PHE A 145 18.24 25.74 -6.14
N SER A 146 19.18 26.65 -6.24
CA SER A 146 20.58 26.42 -5.87
C SER A 146 20.85 26.85 -4.43
N ALA A 147 21.98 26.39 -3.86
CA ALA A 147 22.46 26.83 -2.55
C ALA A 147 22.63 28.34 -2.44
N TYR A 148 22.98 29.05 -3.55
CA TYR A 148 23.03 30.52 -3.58
C TYR A 148 21.65 31.17 -3.42
N GLU A 149 20.60 30.57 -4.03
CA GLU A 149 19.23 31.10 -3.91
C GLU A 149 18.67 30.86 -2.51
N ASP A 150 19.10 29.76 -1.84
CA ASP A 150 18.80 29.52 -0.42
C ASP A 150 19.53 30.54 0.47
N PHE A 151 20.84 30.69 0.30
CA PHE A 151 21.61 31.67 1.08
C PHE A 151 21.06 33.11 0.93
N ALA A 152 20.67 33.49 -0.27
CA ALA A 152 20.09 34.81 -0.56
C ALA A 152 18.60 34.93 -0.17
N ALA A 153 18.00 33.91 0.41
CA ALA A 153 16.58 33.85 0.77
C ALA A 153 15.63 34.31 -0.32
N LYS A 154 15.87 33.86 -1.58
CA LYS A 154 15.06 34.29 -2.74
C LYS A 154 13.66 33.74 -2.69
N ASN A 155 12.68 34.53 -3.12
CA ASN A 155 11.28 34.14 -3.24
C ASN A 155 11.05 33.26 -4.49
N VAL A 156 11.64 32.09 -4.52
CA VAL A 156 11.47 31.08 -5.58
C VAL A 156 10.81 29.83 -5.00
N CYS A 157 10.07 29.12 -5.83
CA CYS A 157 9.43 27.88 -5.40
C CYS A 157 9.45 26.82 -6.52
N VAL A 158 9.45 25.56 -6.09
CA VAL A 158 9.21 24.40 -6.93
C VAL A 158 7.88 23.78 -6.49
N ILE A 159 6.99 23.56 -7.43
CA ILE A 159 5.62 23.12 -7.15
C ILE A 159 5.35 21.69 -7.65
N GLY A 160 4.50 20.98 -6.95
CA GLY A 160 4.02 19.67 -7.37
C GLY A 160 3.11 19.72 -8.60
N ALA A 161 3.05 18.63 -9.33
CA ALA A 161 2.29 18.54 -10.59
C ALA A 161 0.80 18.82 -10.40
N ASP A 162 0.19 18.33 -9.30
CA ASP A 162 -1.24 18.55 -9.04
C ASP A 162 -1.54 20.01 -8.67
N ILE A 163 -0.62 20.71 -8.01
CA ILE A 163 -0.73 22.16 -7.76
C ILE A 163 -0.65 22.92 -9.07
N CYS A 164 0.29 22.54 -9.94
CA CYS A 164 0.41 23.11 -11.27
C CYS A 164 -0.89 22.94 -12.07
N SER A 165 -1.43 21.74 -12.14
CA SER A 165 -2.71 21.44 -12.80
C SER A 165 -3.88 22.24 -12.22
N ASN A 166 -3.97 22.37 -10.89
CA ASN A 166 -5.03 23.11 -10.21
C ASN A 166 -5.00 24.62 -10.47
N LEU A 167 -3.81 25.23 -10.53
CA LEU A 167 -3.64 26.66 -10.71
C LEU A 167 -3.65 27.09 -12.18
N PHE A 168 -2.95 26.34 -13.04
CA PHE A 168 -2.73 26.72 -14.43
C PHE A 168 -3.61 25.94 -15.41
N GLY A 169 -4.06 24.74 -15.03
CA GLY A 169 -4.82 23.82 -15.87
C GLY A 169 -3.93 22.75 -16.51
N GLU A 170 -4.57 21.84 -17.23
CA GLU A 170 -3.93 20.75 -17.96
C GLU A 170 -4.10 20.95 -19.45
N ASP A 171 -3.13 20.49 -20.23
CA ASP A 171 -3.26 20.40 -21.68
C ASP A 171 -4.34 19.37 -22.04
N SER A 172 -5.22 19.74 -22.96
CA SER A 172 -6.37 18.93 -23.34
C SER A 172 -6.01 17.66 -24.12
N GLU A 173 -4.83 17.63 -24.74
CA GLU A 173 -4.36 16.51 -25.57
C GLU A 173 -3.46 15.55 -24.78
N THR A 174 -2.55 16.08 -23.97
CA THR A 174 -1.56 15.28 -23.24
C THR A 174 -1.99 14.98 -21.80
N GLY A 175 -2.89 15.80 -21.22
CA GLY A 175 -3.26 15.74 -19.81
C GLY A 175 -2.12 16.10 -18.86
N GLU A 176 -1.07 16.76 -19.38
CA GLU A 176 0.05 17.28 -18.60
C GLU A 176 -0.23 18.70 -18.11
N PRO A 177 0.37 19.11 -16.97
CA PRO A 177 0.19 20.47 -16.45
C PRO A 177 0.77 21.51 -17.42
N LEU A 178 0.02 22.59 -17.62
CA LEU A 178 0.48 23.71 -18.43
C LEU A 178 1.70 24.38 -17.83
N ASN A 179 2.55 24.98 -18.66
CA ASN A 179 3.78 25.62 -18.26
C ASN A 179 3.56 26.71 -17.20
N ALA A 180 4.08 26.49 -15.99
CA ALA A 180 4.03 27.41 -14.86
C ALA A 180 5.34 28.19 -14.64
N ILE A 181 6.41 27.83 -15.36
CA ILE A 181 7.75 28.40 -15.13
C ILE A 181 7.76 29.91 -15.40
N GLY A 182 8.38 30.66 -14.47
CA GLY A 182 8.47 32.10 -14.54
C GLY A 182 7.21 32.86 -14.09
N LYS A 183 6.10 32.16 -13.81
CA LYS A 183 4.88 32.80 -13.28
C LYS A 183 5.00 33.02 -11.77
N ILE A 184 4.34 34.10 -11.30
CA ILE A 184 4.32 34.44 -9.87
C ILE A 184 3.04 33.95 -9.26
N ILE A 185 3.14 33.09 -8.24
CA ILE A 185 2.03 32.61 -7.41
C ILE A 185 2.10 33.22 -6.01
N ASN A 186 0.99 33.42 -5.35
CA ASN A 186 0.97 33.87 -3.97
C ASN A 186 0.77 32.66 -3.05
N ILE A 187 1.70 32.43 -2.14
CA ILE A 187 1.60 31.42 -1.09
C ILE A 187 1.39 32.15 0.23
N ASN A 188 0.24 31.94 0.87
CA ASN A 188 -0.13 32.66 2.09
C ASN A 188 0.11 34.18 1.98
N TYR A 189 -0.29 34.79 0.84
CA TYR A 189 -0.16 36.22 0.53
C TYR A 189 1.26 36.71 0.18
N ILE A 190 2.27 35.85 0.19
CA ILE A 190 3.64 36.19 -0.20
C ILE A 190 3.87 35.74 -1.66
N PRO A 191 4.38 36.61 -2.54
CA PRO A 191 4.65 36.25 -3.93
C PRO A 191 5.92 35.42 -4.07
N PHE A 192 5.81 34.32 -4.85
CA PHE A 192 6.89 33.41 -5.22
C PHE A 192 6.94 33.21 -6.71
N SER A 193 8.13 33.22 -7.28
CA SER A 193 8.35 32.86 -8.69
C SER A 193 8.50 31.34 -8.83
N VAL A 194 7.71 30.72 -9.67
CA VAL A 194 7.81 29.29 -9.98
C VAL A 194 9.01 29.05 -10.89
N ILE A 195 10.01 28.30 -10.42
CA ILE A 195 11.22 27.99 -11.18
C ILE A 195 11.28 26.55 -11.65
N GLY A 196 10.47 25.67 -11.05
CA GLY A 196 10.38 24.25 -11.41
C GLY A 196 9.04 23.64 -11.06
N VAL A 197 8.73 22.56 -11.73
CA VAL A 197 7.56 21.70 -11.49
C VAL A 197 8.04 20.27 -11.36
N TYR A 198 7.64 19.59 -10.29
CA TYR A 198 7.95 18.19 -10.10
C TYR A 198 7.23 17.31 -11.13
N LYS A 199 7.90 16.26 -11.54
CA LYS A 199 7.28 15.20 -12.34
C LYS A 199 6.17 14.53 -11.54
N LYS A 200 5.01 14.34 -12.18
CA LYS A 200 3.87 13.69 -11.54
C LYS A 200 4.18 12.24 -11.19
N ILE A 201 3.97 11.87 -9.95
CA ILE A 201 4.11 10.50 -9.47
C ILE A 201 2.72 9.88 -9.48
N GLU A 202 2.56 8.80 -10.24
CA GLU A 202 1.31 8.06 -10.39
C GLU A 202 1.58 6.56 -10.29
N THR A 203 0.65 5.81 -9.68
CA THR A 203 0.67 4.35 -9.77
C THR A 203 0.34 3.91 -11.20
N GLU A 204 0.74 2.69 -11.59
CA GLU A 204 0.36 2.15 -12.91
C GLU A 204 -1.16 2.09 -13.11
N ALA A 205 -1.90 1.82 -12.03
CA ALA A 205 -3.37 1.80 -12.07
C ALA A 205 -3.96 3.19 -12.31
N GLU A 206 -3.42 4.23 -11.65
CA GLU A 206 -3.82 5.62 -11.86
C GLU A 206 -3.50 6.08 -13.28
N ARG A 207 -2.31 5.75 -13.79
CA ARG A 207 -1.90 6.05 -15.17
C ARG A 207 -2.84 5.42 -16.19
N LYS A 208 -3.13 4.11 -16.07
CA LYS A 208 -4.07 3.40 -16.96
C LYS A 208 -5.48 4.01 -16.91
N SER A 209 -5.96 4.38 -15.71
CA SER A 209 -7.28 4.99 -15.56
C SER A 209 -7.34 6.40 -16.16
N ARG A 210 -6.29 7.20 -16.03
CA ARG A 210 -6.15 8.52 -16.67
C ARG A 210 -6.14 8.40 -18.20
N GLU A 211 -5.33 7.49 -18.75
CA GLU A 211 -5.27 7.24 -20.19
C GLU A 211 -6.63 6.78 -20.76
N ALA A 212 -7.35 5.92 -20.03
CA ALA A 212 -8.68 5.49 -20.41
C ALA A 212 -9.71 6.63 -20.39
N GLN A 213 -9.60 7.55 -19.40
CA GLN A 213 -10.44 8.74 -19.32
C GLN A 213 -10.14 9.74 -20.44
N LEU A 214 -8.86 9.96 -20.74
CA LEU A 214 -8.42 10.80 -21.87
C LEU A 214 -8.97 10.27 -23.21
N LYS A 215 -8.84 8.97 -23.48
CA LYS A 215 -9.40 8.35 -24.67
C LYS A 215 -10.93 8.49 -24.76
N LYS A 216 -11.63 8.40 -23.63
CA LYS A 216 -13.10 8.62 -23.58
C LYS A 216 -13.46 10.08 -23.81
N SER A 217 -12.69 11.04 -23.30
CA SER A 217 -12.94 12.47 -23.48
C SER A 217 -12.65 12.96 -24.90
N LEU A 218 -11.69 12.35 -25.60
CA LEU A 218 -11.41 12.61 -27.02
C LEU A 218 -12.53 12.10 -27.96
N ASN A 219 -13.21 11.00 -27.57
CA ASN A 219 -14.28 10.41 -28.39
C ASN A 219 -15.67 11.00 -28.11
N GLN A 220 -15.84 11.87 -27.11
CA GLN A 220 -17.13 12.51 -26.80
C GLN A 220 -17.08 13.99 -27.17
N SER A 221 -17.66 14.33 -28.31
CA SER A 221 -17.90 15.73 -28.77
C SER A 221 -19.08 16.36 -28.00
N GLY A 222 -18.95 16.56 -26.68
CA GLY A 222 -19.95 17.18 -25.84
C GLY A 222 -19.34 18.20 -24.88
N PRO A 223 -20.10 19.22 -24.38
CA PRO A 223 -19.56 20.20 -23.44
C PRO A 223 -19.07 19.46 -22.18
N LYS A 224 -17.78 19.63 -21.85
CA LYS A 224 -17.14 19.07 -20.65
C LYS A 224 -17.96 19.49 -19.42
N ARG A 225 -18.77 18.58 -18.88
CA ARG A 225 -19.26 18.74 -17.53
C ARG A 225 -18.03 18.63 -16.62
N THR A 226 -17.51 19.76 -16.21
CA THR A 226 -16.60 19.85 -15.08
C THR A 226 -17.38 19.30 -13.89
N SER A 227 -17.20 18.03 -13.58
CA SER A 227 -17.76 17.46 -12.37
C SER A 227 -17.06 18.12 -11.20
N ARG A 228 -17.69 19.14 -10.65
CA ARG A 228 -17.27 19.83 -9.41
C ARG A 228 -17.17 18.89 -8.21
N PHE A 229 -17.50 17.63 -8.42
CA PHE A 229 -17.47 16.52 -7.47
C PHE A 229 -16.40 15.46 -7.83
N GLY A 230 -15.59 15.70 -8.86
CA GLY A 230 -14.52 14.84 -9.30
C GLY A 230 -13.27 15.07 -8.46
N SER A 231 -12.93 14.05 -7.72
CA SER A 231 -11.62 13.82 -7.14
C SER A 231 -11.27 14.52 -5.82
N ARG A 232 -12.07 14.29 -4.77
CA ARG A 232 -11.53 14.23 -3.41
C ARG A 232 -10.84 12.88 -3.09
N ARG A 233 -10.61 12.06 -4.12
CA ARG A 233 -9.74 10.89 -4.03
C ARG A 233 -8.36 11.36 -4.45
N GLY A 234 -7.60 11.90 -3.52
CA GLY A 234 -6.16 12.03 -3.69
C GLY A 234 -5.61 10.62 -3.93
N GLY A 235 -4.93 10.40 -5.06
CA GLY A 235 -4.18 9.18 -5.29
C GLY A 235 -3.15 8.97 -4.18
N ARG A 236 -2.56 7.79 -4.11
CA ARG A 236 -1.54 7.43 -3.09
C ARG A 236 -0.44 8.48 -2.95
N TYR A 237 -0.05 9.11 -4.05
CA TYR A 237 1.00 10.14 -4.09
C TYR A 237 0.48 11.58 -4.08
N SER A 238 -0.80 11.77 -3.76
CA SER A 238 -1.41 13.10 -3.73
C SER A 238 -0.67 14.07 -2.80
N HIS A 239 -0.14 13.58 -1.68
CA HIS A 239 0.63 14.41 -0.76
C HIS A 239 1.89 14.97 -1.43
N ARG A 240 2.65 14.14 -2.15
CA ARG A 240 3.86 14.54 -2.88
C ARG A 240 3.55 15.39 -4.12
N ASN A 241 2.50 15.04 -4.86
CA ASN A 241 2.07 15.81 -6.03
C ASN A 241 1.49 17.17 -5.65
N ASN A 242 1.08 17.37 -4.38
CA ASN A 242 0.62 18.65 -3.82
C ASN A 242 1.65 19.29 -2.88
N ALA A 243 2.94 18.96 -3.03
CA ALA A 243 4.02 19.59 -2.29
C ALA A 243 4.48 20.90 -2.94
N VAL A 244 4.96 21.83 -2.12
CA VAL A 244 5.66 23.03 -2.57
C VAL A 244 6.90 23.21 -1.73
N HIS A 245 8.04 23.22 -2.39
CA HIS A 245 9.32 23.47 -1.73
C HIS A 245 9.86 24.84 -2.07
N ILE A 246 10.35 25.53 -1.04
CA ILE A 246 11.03 26.81 -1.11
C ILE A 246 12.40 26.71 -0.43
N PRO A 247 13.33 27.64 -0.65
CA PRO A 247 14.59 27.65 0.08
C PRO A 247 14.38 27.73 1.60
N LEU A 248 15.19 26.99 2.38
CA LEU A 248 15.07 26.88 3.83
C LEU A 248 15.13 28.25 4.52
N ASN A 249 16.12 29.07 4.11
CA ASN A 249 16.29 30.42 4.66
C ASN A 249 15.10 31.34 4.34
N THR A 250 14.46 31.15 3.18
CA THR A 250 13.24 31.89 2.83
C THR A 250 12.07 31.49 3.72
N MET A 251 11.92 30.18 4.02
CA MET A 251 10.91 29.68 4.94
C MET A 251 11.10 30.27 6.33
N TRP A 252 12.32 30.23 6.84
CA TRP A 252 12.64 30.78 8.14
C TRP A 252 12.34 32.28 8.22
N MET A 253 12.86 33.07 7.29
CA MET A 253 12.71 34.52 7.31
C MET A 253 11.27 35.00 7.09
N LYS A 254 10.52 34.36 6.22
CA LYS A 254 9.18 34.85 5.80
C LYS A 254 8.03 34.28 6.61
N PHE A 255 8.18 33.07 7.13
CA PHE A 255 7.08 32.36 7.78
C PHE A 255 7.35 32.01 9.25
N LYS A 256 8.51 31.47 9.59
CA LYS A 256 8.81 31.09 10.97
C LYS A 256 9.09 32.31 11.87
N MET A 257 9.79 33.33 11.38
CA MET A 257 9.99 34.57 12.11
C MET A 257 8.70 35.33 12.38
N SER A 258 7.69 35.23 11.51
CA SER A 258 6.42 35.92 11.68
C SER A 258 5.39 35.15 12.51
N SER A 259 5.52 33.82 12.65
CA SER A 259 4.52 32.97 13.32
C SER A 259 4.75 32.79 14.82
N SER A 260 5.93 33.11 15.33
CA SER A 260 6.24 32.98 16.76
C SER A 260 5.44 33.94 17.66
N SER A 261 4.86 35.00 17.07
CA SER A 261 3.98 35.92 17.80
C SER A 261 2.54 35.41 18.06
N SER A 262 2.11 34.33 17.40
CA SER A 262 0.72 33.86 17.48
C SER A 262 0.51 32.52 18.19
N SER A 263 1.55 31.74 18.47
CA SER A 263 1.41 30.41 19.06
C SER A 263 1.51 30.35 20.59
N SER A 264 2.03 31.39 21.25
CA SER A 264 2.09 31.45 22.72
C SER A 264 0.84 32.02 23.40
N SER A 265 -0.11 32.58 22.65
CA SER A 265 -1.24 33.32 23.23
C SER A 265 -2.50 32.47 23.49
N SER A 266 -2.62 31.23 23.01
CA SER A 266 -3.89 30.50 23.11
C SER A 266 -4.14 29.76 24.44
N PHE A 267 -3.16 29.64 25.32
CA PHE A 267 -3.37 28.95 26.61
C PHE A 267 -3.27 29.85 27.86
N ARG A 268 -2.75 31.08 27.74
CA ARG A 268 -2.58 32.01 28.88
C ARG A 268 -3.57 33.14 28.97
N SER A 269 -4.40 33.42 27.99
CA SER A 269 -5.24 34.62 27.94
C SER A 269 -6.60 34.52 28.63
N ARG A 270 -6.83 33.56 29.55
CA ARG A 270 -8.08 33.53 30.34
C ARG A 270 -7.96 34.03 31.77
N PHE A 271 -6.76 34.29 32.27
CA PHE A 271 -6.59 34.74 33.67
C PHE A 271 -5.36 35.64 33.87
N SER A 272 -5.16 36.70 33.09
CA SER A 272 -4.24 37.74 33.55
C SER A 272 -4.57 39.09 32.94
N SER A 273 -5.07 39.96 33.78
CA SER A 273 -5.15 41.39 33.54
C SER A 273 -3.79 42.04 33.61
N SER A 274 -3.49 42.90 32.60
CA SER A 274 -2.59 44.03 32.62
C SER A 274 -1.18 43.89 33.23
N SER A 275 -0.22 43.56 32.38
CA SER A 275 1.10 44.21 32.33
C SER A 275 1.67 44.02 30.95
N SER A 276 1.71 45.08 30.13
CA SER A 276 2.37 45.15 28.83
C SER A 276 3.87 45.23 29.02
N GLU A 277 4.53 44.11 29.28
CA GLU A 277 5.96 43.98 28.99
C GLU A 277 6.12 43.71 27.50
N PRO A 278 7.09 44.33 26.82
CA PRO A 278 7.36 44.06 25.42
C PRO A 278 7.76 42.58 25.28
N GLU A 279 6.92 41.78 24.61
CA GLU A 279 7.24 40.39 24.27
C GLU A 279 8.54 40.40 23.46
N VAL A 280 9.60 39.87 24.07
CA VAL A 280 10.87 39.66 23.37
C VAL A 280 10.61 38.61 22.31
N PHE A 281 10.68 39.05 21.05
CA PHE A 281 10.57 38.17 19.90
C PHE A 281 11.78 37.23 19.88
N ILE A 282 11.55 35.94 20.15
CA ILE A 282 12.55 34.90 20.03
C ILE A 282 12.21 34.10 18.75
N PRO A 283 13.00 34.24 17.67
CA PRO A 283 12.78 33.44 16.45
C PRO A 283 12.94 31.95 16.79
N ASP A 284 12.01 31.13 16.32
CA ASP A 284 12.05 29.69 16.48
C ASP A 284 13.01 29.07 15.43
N PRO A 285 14.23 28.65 15.78
CA PRO A 285 15.19 28.08 14.87
C PRO A 285 14.97 26.57 14.63
N THR A 286 13.90 25.99 15.18
CA THR A 286 13.70 24.55 15.14
C THR A 286 13.27 24.08 13.77
N LEU A 287 13.86 22.96 13.36
CA LEU A 287 13.45 22.19 12.19
C LEU A 287 12.19 21.39 12.52
N SER A 288 11.40 21.13 11.52
CA SER A 288 10.26 20.22 11.63
C SER A 288 10.73 18.77 11.50
N ASP A 289 11.67 18.54 10.59
CA ASP A 289 12.27 17.24 10.30
C ASP A 289 13.73 17.41 9.91
N LEU A 290 14.56 16.42 10.19
CA LEU A 290 15.95 16.36 9.72
C LEU A 290 16.21 14.96 9.16
N ASP A 291 16.21 14.89 7.85
CA ASP A 291 16.46 13.66 7.12
C ASP A 291 17.95 13.50 6.80
N VAL A 292 18.45 12.31 6.98
CA VAL A 292 19.84 11.95 6.73
C VAL A 292 19.90 10.67 5.92
N LYS A 293 20.77 10.63 4.93
CA LYS A 293 21.01 9.44 4.11
C LYS A 293 22.42 8.93 4.33
N VAL A 294 22.54 7.63 4.63
CA VAL A 294 23.82 6.97 4.87
C VAL A 294 24.42 6.54 3.54
N ALA A 295 25.75 6.59 3.41
CA ALA A 295 26.45 6.22 2.18
C ALA A 295 26.29 4.72 1.83
N ASN A 296 26.25 3.86 2.85
CA ASN A 296 26.00 2.42 2.70
C ASN A 296 25.19 1.92 3.90
N ILE A 297 24.19 1.11 3.63
CA ILE A 297 23.29 0.52 4.64
C ILE A 297 24.06 -0.32 5.69
N ASP A 298 25.15 -0.97 5.31
CA ASP A 298 25.97 -1.77 6.22
C ASP A 298 26.62 -0.95 7.35
N TYR A 299 26.69 0.35 7.17
CA TYR A 299 27.23 1.29 8.17
C TYR A 299 26.14 2.03 8.95
N LEU A 300 24.88 1.63 8.83
CA LEU A 300 23.75 2.31 9.45
C LEU A 300 23.95 2.49 10.97
N ASP A 301 24.25 1.41 11.68
CA ASP A 301 24.48 1.45 13.15
C ASP A 301 25.68 2.33 13.55
N LYS A 302 26.75 2.27 12.74
CA LYS A 302 27.93 3.11 12.99
C LYS A 302 27.62 4.59 12.73
N ALA A 303 26.84 4.87 11.68
CA ALA A 303 26.39 6.21 11.35
C ALA A 303 25.48 6.77 12.46
N MET A 304 24.52 5.97 12.94
CA MET A 304 23.68 6.35 14.08
C MET A 304 24.50 6.65 15.35
N GLY A 305 25.52 5.84 15.63
CA GLY A 305 26.44 6.09 16.75
C GLY A 305 27.22 7.41 16.61
N GLN A 306 27.72 7.71 15.40
CA GLN A 306 28.36 9.01 15.12
C GLN A 306 27.39 10.18 15.25
N MET A 307 26.20 10.07 14.65
CA MET A 307 25.16 11.09 14.73
C MET A 307 24.74 11.36 16.17
N ARG A 308 24.55 10.30 16.99
CA ARG A 308 24.22 10.44 18.41
C ARG A 308 25.29 11.24 19.15
N ASN A 309 26.56 10.95 18.93
CA ASN A 309 27.66 11.67 19.57
C ASN A 309 27.72 13.15 19.15
N ILE A 310 27.46 13.46 17.89
CA ILE A 310 27.42 14.82 17.36
C ILE A 310 26.23 15.56 17.97
N MET A 311 25.04 14.99 17.90
CA MET A 311 23.80 15.58 18.41
C MET A 311 23.87 15.82 19.92
N THR A 312 24.36 14.84 20.70
CA THR A 312 24.55 15.02 22.14
C THR A 312 25.49 16.18 22.46
N ARG A 313 26.50 16.43 21.62
CA ARG A 313 27.41 17.58 21.78
C ARG A 313 26.75 18.91 21.46
N THR A 314 25.97 18.99 20.37
CA THR A 314 25.26 20.22 19.99
C THR A 314 24.13 20.57 20.96
N HIS A 315 23.51 19.56 21.59
CA HIS A 315 22.43 19.70 22.57
C HIS A 315 22.93 19.75 24.02
N ASN A 316 24.23 20.00 24.26
CA ASN A 316 24.83 20.13 25.60
C ASN A 316 24.53 18.93 26.51
N GLY A 317 24.53 17.72 25.98
CA GLY A 317 24.27 16.48 26.70
C GLY A 317 22.81 16.20 27.02
N ILE A 318 21.87 16.88 26.39
CA ILE A 318 20.43 16.58 26.45
C ILE A 318 20.09 15.60 25.34
N GLU A 319 19.42 14.51 25.67
CA GLU A 319 18.95 13.51 24.73
C GLU A 319 17.47 13.80 24.36
N ASP A 320 17.24 14.84 23.57
CA ASP A 320 15.92 15.30 23.15
C ASP A 320 15.61 14.98 21.65
N PHE A 321 16.27 13.95 21.15
CA PHE A 321 16.15 13.48 19.76
C PHE A 321 16.10 11.96 19.68
N SER A 322 15.41 11.46 18.68
CA SER A 322 15.38 10.02 18.34
C SER A 322 15.70 9.79 16.87
N PHE A 323 16.22 8.60 16.57
CA PHE A 323 16.50 8.17 15.21
C PHE A 323 15.45 7.16 14.77
N ARG A 324 14.71 7.49 13.73
CA ARG A 324 13.74 6.58 13.11
C ARG A 324 14.31 6.09 11.79
N THR A 325 14.62 4.81 11.74
CA THR A 325 15.08 4.15 10.52
C THR A 325 13.91 3.58 9.74
N GLN A 326 14.07 3.45 8.43
CA GLN A 326 13.09 2.75 7.58
C GLN A 326 13.01 1.26 7.92
N GLU A 327 14.04 0.69 8.52
CA GLU A 327 14.05 -0.70 8.97
C GLU A 327 12.93 -1.00 9.96
N ASN A 328 12.69 -0.12 10.93
CA ASN A 328 11.58 -0.27 11.89
C ASN A 328 10.21 -0.22 11.19
N VAL A 329 10.07 0.63 10.17
CA VAL A 329 8.85 0.71 9.35
C VAL A 329 8.68 -0.57 8.56
N ILE A 330 9.74 -1.06 7.92
CA ILE A 330 9.77 -2.32 7.15
C ILE A 330 9.41 -3.49 8.07
N ALA A 331 10.01 -3.58 9.25
CA ALA A 331 9.73 -4.64 10.22
C ALA A 331 8.25 -4.66 10.62
N THR A 332 7.68 -3.51 10.99
CA THR A 332 6.26 -3.38 11.36
C THR A 332 5.32 -3.79 10.22
N ILE A 333 5.63 -3.40 8.99
CA ILE A 333 4.82 -3.73 7.84
C ILE A 333 4.97 -5.21 7.48
N SER A 334 6.19 -5.74 7.56
CA SER A 334 6.48 -7.17 7.35
C SER A 334 5.70 -8.06 8.33
N GLU A 335 5.61 -7.64 9.60
CA GLU A 335 4.80 -8.30 10.62
C GLU A 335 3.30 -8.27 10.27
N LYS A 336 2.77 -7.12 9.85
CA LYS A 336 1.36 -6.99 9.42
C LYS A 336 1.06 -7.85 8.20
N LEU A 337 1.97 -7.91 7.21
CA LEU A 337 1.81 -8.78 6.04
C LEU A 337 1.85 -10.25 6.44
N ASN A 338 2.73 -10.63 7.36
CA ASN A 338 2.81 -12.01 7.83
C ASN A 338 1.54 -12.42 8.57
N SER A 339 1.00 -11.55 9.41
CA SER A 339 -0.31 -11.75 10.06
C SER A 339 -1.45 -11.91 9.03
N ALA A 340 -1.47 -11.09 7.98
CA ALA A 340 -2.45 -11.20 6.90
C ALA A 340 -2.30 -12.54 6.12
N LYS A 341 -1.06 -13.02 5.91
CA LYS A 341 -0.80 -14.33 5.29
C LYS A 341 -1.32 -15.49 6.15
N VAL A 342 -1.14 -15.42 7.47
CA VAL A 342 -1.66 -16.43 8.42
C VAL A 342 -3.19 -16.44 8.40
N ILE A 343 -3.83 -15.28 8.51
CA ILE A 343 -5.30 -15.15 8.47
C ILE A 343 -5.84 -15.72 7.14
N ARG A 344 -5.20 -15.38 6.02
CA ARG A 344 -5.52 -15.97 4.71
C ARG A 344 -5.47 -17.48 4.73
N GLY A 345 -4.42 -18.07 5.31
CA GLY A 345 -4.26 -19.51 5.43
C GLY A 345 -5.40 -20.15 6.22
N ILE A 346 -5.80 -19.55 7.34
CA ILE A 346 -6.89 -20.04 8.19
C ILE A 346 -8.23 -19.98 7.44
N ILE A 347 -8.55 -18.86 6.79
CA ILE A 347 -9.80 -18.71 6.02
C ILE A 347 -9.85 -19.71 4.88
N ALA A 348 -8.75 -19.91 4.16
CA ALA A 348 -8.64 -20.88 3.09
C ALA A 348 -8.87 -22.31 3.60
N ALA A 349 -8.23 -22.67 4.71
CA ALA A 349 -8.38 -23.98 5.32
C ALA A 349 -9.83 -24.25 5.76
N MET A 350 -10.49 -23.29 6.39
CA MET A 350 -11.89 -23.41 6.79
C MET A 350 -12.82 -23.57 5.58
N SER A 351 -12.65 -22.74 4.56
CA SER A 351 -13.47 -22.80 3.34
C SER A 351 -13.33 -24.14 2.61
N LEU A 352 -12.10 -24.66 2.55
CA LEU A 352 -11.82 -25.94 1.92
C LEU A 352 -12.31 -27.14 2.75
N LEU A 353 -12.26 -27.04 4.08
CA LEU A 353 -12.85 -28.06 4.97
C LEU A 353 -14.37 -28.19 4.71
N VAL A 354 -15.06 -27.03 4.62
CA VAL A 354 -16.51 -27.02 4.31
C VAL A 354 -16.78 -27.64 2.94
N GLY A 355 -16.00 -27.27 1.92
CA GLY A 355 -16.08 -27.86 0.57
C GLY A 355 -15.77 -29.36 0.57
N GLY A 356 -14.75 -29.80 1.31
CA GLY A 356 -14.37 -31.22 1.47
C GLY A 356 -15.44 -32.06 2.15
N ILE A 357 -16.04 -31.54 3.23
CA ILE A 357 -17.17 -32.19 3.90
C ILE A 357 -18.37 -32.34 2.94
N GLY A 358 -18.61 -31.29 2.11
CA GLY A 358 -19.61 -31.32 1.06
C GLY A 358 -19.37 -32.46 0.05
N ILE A 359 -18.12 -32.55 -0.48
CA ILE A 359 -17.72 -33.68 -1.37
C ILE A 359 -17.92 -35.03 -0.69
N MET A 360 -17.43 -35.20 0.54
CA MET A 360 -17.53 -36.44 1.28
C MET A 360 -18.99 -36.90 1.48
N ASN A 361 -19.86 -35.99 1.91
CA ASN A 361 -21.27 -36.27 2.14
C ASN A 361 -22.00 -36.71 0.87
N ILE A 362 -21.67 -36.05 -0.27
CA ILE A 362 -22.27 -36.39 -1.55
C ILE A 362 -21.76 -37.72 -2.08
N MET A 363 -20.46 -38.00 -1.94
CA MET A 363 -19.89 -39.26 -2.35
C MET A 363 -20.47 -40.44 -1.52
N LEU A 364 -20.70 -40.24 -0.20
CA LEU A 364 -21.37 -41.23 0.62
C LEU A 364 -22.81 -41.51 0.20
N ALA A 365 -23.55 -40.44 -0.15
CA ALA A 365 -24.91 -40.60 -0.63
C ALA A 365 -24.94 -41.31 -2.01
N SER A 366 -24.05 -40.93 -2.93
CA SER A 366 -23.92 -41.57 -4.26
C SER A 366 -23.58 -43.05 -4.14
N ILE A 367 -22.64 -43.42 -3.24
CA ILE A 367 -22.30 -44.82 -2.99
C ILE A 367 -23.53 -45.61 -2.49
N ASN A 368 -24.31 -45.06 -1.57
CA ASN A 368 -25.50 -45.71 -1.05
C ASN A 368 -26.57 -45.94 -2.12
N GLU A 369 -26.74 -44.99 -3.06
CA GLU A 369 -27.65 -45.11 -4.21
C GLU A 369 -27.17 -46.17 -5.22
N ARG A 370 -25.85 -46.42 -5.31
CA ARG A 370 -25.21 -47.31 -6.31
C ARG A 370 -24.63 -48.58 -5.71
N ILE A 371 -25.04 -48.97 -4.49
CA ILE A 371 -24.52 -50.14 -3.80
C ILE A 371 -24.66 -51.39 -4.71
N ARG A 372 -25.81 -51.57 -5.38
CA ARG A 372 -26.11 -52.71 -6.25
C ARG A 372 -25.23 -52.72 -7.51
N GLU A 373 -24.93 -51.55 -8.10
CA GLU A 373 -24.01 -51.42 -9.24
C GLU A 373 -22.59 -51.80 -8.83
N ILE A 374 -22.13 -51.34 -7.67
CA ILE A 374 -20.80 -51.67 -7.13
C ILE A 374 -20.73 -53.17 -6.82
N GLY A 375 -21.82 -53.75 -6.30
CA GLY A 375 -21.94 -55.18 -6.04
C GLY A 375 -21.83 -56.01 -7.31
N THR A 376 -22.56 -55.65 -8.39
CA THR A 376 -22.45 -56.31 -9.71
C THR A 376 -21.06 -56.17 -10.33
N PHE A 377 -20.42 -55.04 -10.20
CA PHE A 377 -19.05 -54.82 -10.65
C PHE A 377 -18.05 -55.73 -9.97
N LYS A 378 -18.18 -55.88 -8.64
CA LYS A 378 -17.34 -56.78 -7.86
C LYS A 378 -17.66 -58.27 -8.13
N ALA A 379 -18.92 -58.61 -8.37
CA ALA A 379 -19.34 -59.98 -8.74
C ALA A 379 -18.77 -60.37 -10.13
N MET A 380 -18.58 -59.44 -11.04
CA MET A 380 -17.94 -59.66 -12.35
C MET A 380 -16.39 -59.71 -12.27
N GLY A 381 -15.80 -59.61 -11.06
CA GLY A 381 -14.37 -59.75 -10.85
C GLY A 381 -13.59 -58.48 -10.62
N ALA A 382 -14.27 -57.34 -10.45
CA ALA A 382 -13.57 -56.09 -10.09
C ALA A 382 -13.00 -56.18 -8.66
N THR A 383 -11.70 -55.88 -8.52
CA THR A 383 -11.04 -55.88 -7.21
C THR A 383 -11.48 -54.64 -6.40
N GLY A 384 -11.43 -54.73 -5.06
CA GLY A 384 -11.72 -53.59 -4.19
C GLY A 384 -10.83 -52.34 -4.52
N PHE A 385 -9.60 -52.58 -4.98
CA PHE A 385 -8.69 -51.50 -5.41
C PHE A 385 -9.21 -50.77 -6.65
N ILE A 386 -9.81 -51.46 -7.60
CA ILE A 386 -10.41 -50.82 -8.80
C ILE A 386 -11.55 -49.88 -8.40
N VAL A 387 -12.43 -50.35 -7.50
CA VAL A 387 -13.54 -49.54 -6.96
C VAL A 387 -13.02 -48.34 -6.15
N PHE A 388 -11.99 -48.53 -5.35
CA PHE A 388 -11.33 -47.47 -4.61
C PHE A 388 -10.81 -46.37 -5.52
N VAL A 389 -10.01 -46.73 -6.56
CA VAL A 389 -9.46 -45.77 -7.52
C VAL A 389 -10.56 -45.07 -8.29
N GLN A 390 -11.62 -45.77 -8.68
CA GLN A 390 -12.75 -45.17 -9.38
C GLN A 390 -13.39 -44.02 -8.59
N ILE A 391 -13.69 -44.26 -7.30
CA ILE A 391 -14.33 -43.26 -6.43
C ILE A 391 -13.39 -42.07 -6.12
N ILE A 392 -12.10 -42.35 -5.92
CA ILE A 392 -11.08 -41.29 -5.78
C ILE A 392 -11.02 -40.39 -7.04
N MET A 393 -11.03 -41.01 -8.21
CA MET A 393 -10.99 -40.24 -9.47
C MET A 393 -12.25 -39.38 -9.66
N GLU A 394 -13.40 -39.87 -9.23
CA GLU A 394 -14.68 -39.15 -9.28
C GLU A 394 -14.65 -37.91 -8.35
N SER A 395 -14.20 -38.06 -7.11
CA SER A 395 -14.04 -36.96 -6.17
C SER A 395 -13.00 -35.95 -6.62
N LEU A 396 -11.90 -36.41 -7.24
CA LEU A 396 -10.86 -35.55 -7.80
C LEU A 396 -11.39 -34.73 -9.00
N MET A 397 -12.20 -35.34 -9.88
CA MET A 397 -12.83 -34.66 -10.97
C MET A 397 -13.76 -33.53 -10.52
N LEU A 398 -14.60 -33.79 -9.52
CA LEU A 398 -15.47 -32.78 -8.92
C LEU A 398 -14.67 -31.60 -8.35
N ALA A 399 -13.58 -31.92 -7.67
CA ALA A 399 -12.70 -30.89 -7.10
C ALA A 399 -11.98 -30.07 -8.18
N ILE A 400 -11.48 -30.71 -9.24
CA ILE A 400 -10.83 -30.01 -10.37
C ILE A 400 -11.83 -29.12 -11.12
N LEU A 401 -13.06 -29.62 -11.37
CA LEU A 401 -14.10 -28.81 -11.99
C LEU A 401 -14.47 -27.59 -11.13
N GLY A 402 -14.59 -27.79 -9.80
CA GLY A 402 -14.76 -26.70 -8.86
C GLY A 402 -13.59 -25.71 -8.89
N GLY A 403 -12.36 -26.23 -9.02
CA GLY A 403 -11.13 -25.45 -9.18
C GLY A 403 -11.13 -24.57 -10.42
N LEU A 404 -11.44 -25.16 -11.54
CA LEU A 404 -11.51 -24.44 -12.83
C LEU A 404 -12.63 -23.39 -12.85
N LEU A 405 -13.78 -23.67 -12.28
CA LEU A 405 -14.88 -22.69 -12.15
C LEU A 405 -14.58 -21.63 -11.08
N GLY A 406 -13.77 -21.95 -10.09
CA GLY A 406 -13.30 -21.02 -9.08
C GLY A 406 -12.41 -19.90 -9.63
N ILE A 407 -11.67 -20.15 -10.71
CA ILE A 407 -10.83 -19.14 -11.36
C ILE A 407 -11.65 -17.95 -11.87
N PRO A 408 -12.63 -18.11 -12.78
CA PRO A 408 -13.44 -16.98 -13.25
C PRO A 408 -14.25 -16.32 -12.12
N ALA A 409 -14.70 -17.10 -11.13
CA ALA A 409 -15.36 -16.56 -9.96
C ALA A 409 -14.42 -15.64 -9.15
N SER A 410 -13.14 -16.00 -9.03
CA SER A 410 -12.12 -15.16 -8.37
C SER A 410 -11.88 -13.84 -9.12
N TYR A 411 -11.82 -13.87 -10.45
CA TYR A 411 -11.73 -12.63 -11.25
C TYR A 411 -12.96 -11.74 -11.05
N GLY A 412 -14.15 -12.35 -11.02
CA GLY A 412 -15.40 -11.64 -10.74
C GLY A 412 -15.43 -11.01 -9.35
N SER A 413 -14.96 -11.72 -8.32
CA SER A 413 -14.90 -11.21 -6.94
C SER A 413 -13.90 -10.06 -6.80
N VAL A 414 -12.72 -10.17 -7.41
CA VAL A 414 -11.70 -9.10 -7.41
C VAL A 414 -12.23 -7.88 -8.14
N TRP A 415 -12.86 -8.05 -9.30
CA TRP A 415 -13.51 -6.96 -10.03
C TRP A 415 -14.59 -6.26 -9.20
N LEU A 416 -15.43 -7.04 -8.50
CA LEU A 416 -16.47 -6.48 -7.62
C LEU A 416 -15.85 -5.69 -6.45
N LEU A 417 -14.80 -6.22 -5.84
CA LEU A 417 -14.08 -5.53 -4.76
C LEU A 417 -13.48 -4.21 -5.24
N THR A 418 -12.88 -4.16 -6.43
CA THR A 418 -12.32 -2.92 -6.98
C THR A 418 -13.38 -1.85 -7.28
N GLN A 419 -14.65 -2.24 -7.47
CA GLN A 419 -15.75 -1.31 -7.65
C GLN A 419 -16.35 -0.81 -6.33
N LEU A 420 -16.43 -1.68 -5.32
CA LEU A 420 -17.08 -1.39 -4.04
C LEU A 420 -16.12 -0.70 -3.05
N VAL A 421 -14.87 -1.10 -3.04
CA VAL A 421 -13.85 -0.55 -2.17
C VAL A 421 -12.87 0.23 -3.04
N PRO A 422 -12.85 1.56 -2.92
CA PRO A 422 -11.80 2.37 -3.53
C PRO A 422 -10.51 2.05 -2.80
N ALA A 423 -9.84 1.03 -3.24
CA ALA A 423 -8.61 0.58 -2.63
C ALA A 423 -7.44 1.43 -3.10
N GLU A 424 -6.73 1.99 -2.17
CA GLU A 424 -5.38 2.50 -2.38
C GLU A 424 -4.44 1.38 -2.88
N ASN A 425 -4.83 0.11 -2.65
CA ASN A 425 -4.12 -1.08 -3.03
C ASN A 425 -4.94 -1.87 -4.04
N THR A 426 -4.57 -1.82 -5.31
CA THR A 426 -5.24 -2.63 -6.34
C THR A 426 -4.90 -4.12 -6.14
N PRO A 427 -5.90 -4.99 -5.90
CA PRO A 427 -5.64 -6.41 -5.78
C PRO A 427 -5.09 -6.98 -7.10
N GLU A 428 -4.02 -7.76 -7.04
CA GLU A 428 -3.42 -8.42 -8.21
C GLU A 428 -3.52 -9.93 -8.10
N ILE A 429 -4.15 -10.56 -9.11
CA ILE A 429 -4.22 -12.02 -9.20
C ILE A 429 -2.91 -12.51 -9.82
N THR A 430 -2.14 -13.24 -9.02
CA THR A 430 -0.88 -13.84 -9.46
C THR A 430 -1.13 -15.25 -10.00
N SER A 431 -0.39 -15.66 -11.04
CA SER A 431 -0.42 -17.05 -11.55
C SER A 431 -0.14 -18.09 -10.46
N ALA A 432 0.75 -17.77 -9.53
CA ALA A 432 1.03 -18.61 -8.37
C ALA A 432 -0.20 -18.82 -7.46
N ALA A 433 -1.03 -17.80 -7.25
CA ALA A 433 -2.26 -17.91 -6.47
C ALA A 433 -3.30 -18.81 -7.15
N LEU A 434 -3.39 -18.74 -8.48
CA LEU A 434 -4.28 -19.62 -9.26
C LEU A 434 -3.82 -21.07 -9.18
N LEU A 435 -2.53 -21.34 -9.37
CA LEU A 435 -1.96 -22.67 -9.25
C LEU A 435 -2.14 -23.25 -7.83
N MET A 436 -1.91 -22.43 -6.80
CA MET A 436 -2.18 -22.83 -5.42
C MET A 436 -3.66 -23.20 -5.23
N GLY A 437 -4.58 -22.40 -5.74
CA GLY A 437 -6.02 -22.65 -5.62
C GLY A 437 -6.42 -24.00 -6.23
N VAL A 438 -5.98 -24.29 -7.45
CA VAL A 438 -6.28 -25.55 -8.14
C VAL A 438 -5.59 -26.73 -7.45
N SER A 439 -4.33 -26.61 -7.05
CA SER A 439 -3.60 -27.67 -6.34
C SER A 439 -4.25 -27.99 -5.00
N PHE A 440 -4.64 -26.98 -4.25
CA PHE A 440 -5.34 -27.15 -2.98
C PHE A 440 -6.71 -27.83 -3.17
N SER A 441 -7.46 -27.44 -4.20
CA SER A 441 -8.72 -28.10 -4.57
C SER A 441 -8.52 -29.58 -4.85
N ALA A 442 -7.50 -29.96 -5.60
CA ALA A 442 -7.18 -31.35 -5.91
C ALA A 442 -6.84 -32.15 -4.62
N ILE A 443 -6.03 -31.56 -3.72
CA ILE A 443 -5.67 -32.18 -2.43
C ILE A 443 -6.92 -32.41 -1.59
N VAL A 444 -7.82 -31.43 -1.50
CA VAL A 444 -9.06 -31.55 -0.73
C VAL A 444 -10.01 -32.60 -1.34
N GLY A 445 -10.12 -32.62 -2.68
CA GLY A 445 -10.90 -33.62 -3.39
C GLY A 445 -10.41 -35.07 -3.12
N LEU A 446 -9.08 -35.27 -3.15
CA LEU A 446 -8.46 -36.53 -2.77
C LEU A 446 -8.75 -36.90 -1.31
N ALA A 447 -8.51 -35.99 -0.40
CA ALA A 447 -8.72 -36.23 1.03
C ALA A 447 -10.20 -36.55 1.38
N ALA A 448 -11.12 -35.76 0.80
CA ALA A 448 -12.56 -35.95 1.00
C ALA A 448 -13.09 -37.26 0.39
N GLY A 449 -12.47 -37.70 -0.73
CA GLY A 449 -12.81 -38.96 -1.39
C GLY A 449 -12.26 -40.21 -0.69
N LEU A 450 -11.24 -40.10 0.17
CA LEU A 450 -10.58 -41.24 0.79
C LEU A 450 -11.54 -42.13 1.62
N TYR A 451 -12.29 -41.52 2.51
CA TYR A 451 -13.22 -42.27 3.38
C TYR A 451 -14.35 -42.96 2.59
N PRO A 452 -15.08 -42.28 1.69
CA PRO A 452 -16.05 -42.91 0.80
C PRO A 452 -15.47 -44.07 -0.03
N ALA A 453 -14.30 -43.82 -0.65
CA ALA A 453 -13.64 -44.82 -1.48
C ALA A 453 -13.25 -46.07 -0.70
N PHE A 454 -12.75 -45.90 0.52
CA PHE A 454 -12.42 -47.02 1.40
C PHE A 454 -13.67 -47.80 1.82
N ARG A 455 -14.76 -47.14 2.14
CA ARG A 455 -16.05 -47.76 2.48
C ARG A 455 -16.61 -48.60 1.31
N ALA A 456 -16.61 -48.04 0.11
CA ALA A 456 -17.11 -48.73 -1.09
C ALA A 456 -16.21 -49.92 -1.49
N SER A 457 -14.90 -49.80 -1.33
CA SER A 457 -13.96 -50.87 -1.66
C SER A 457 -14.14 -52.12 -0.79
N ARG A 458 -14.71 -51.98 0.41
CA ARG A 458 -14.95 -53.07 1.37
C ARG A 458 -16.36 -53.67 1.30
N LEU A 459 -17.25 -53.18 0.44
CA LEU A 459 -18.58 -53.73 0.28
C LEU A 459 -18.51 -55.21 -0.14
N ASP A 460 -19.27 -56.08 0.53
CA ASP A 460 -19.41 -57.46 0.13
C ASP A 460 -20.36 -57.57 -1.08
N PRO A 461 -19.96 -58.25 -2.18
CA PRO A 461 -20.81 -58.39 -3.36
C PRO A 461 -22.16 -59.05 -3.05
N ILE A 462 -22.20 -60.01 -2.11
CA ILE A 462 -23.41 -60.76 -1.77
C ILE A 462 -24.40 -59.85 -1.00
N GLU A 463 -23.89 -59.09 -0.03
CA GLU A 463 -24.70 -58.14 0.71
C GLU A 463 -25.18 -56.97 -0.18
N ALA A 464 -24.30 -56.47 -1.07
CA ALA A 464 -24.64 -55.40 -2.00
C ALA A 464 -25.74 -55.77 -3.01
N LEU A 465 -25.79 -57.01 -3.48
CA LEU A 465 -26.82 -57.51 -4.37
C LEU A 465 -28.15 -57.78 -3.65
N ARG A 466 -28.13 -58.00 -2.32
CA ARG A 466 -29.30 -58.24 -1.49
C ARG A 466 -29.93 -56.97 -0.94
N TYR A 467 -29.28 -55.85 -1.12
CA TYR A 467 -29.78 -54.55 -0.67
C TYR A 467 -31.00 -54.12 -1.50
N GLU A 468 -32.16 -53.96 -0.84
CA GLU A 468 -33.41 -53.46 -1.43
C GLU A 468 -33.43 -51.94 -1.44
#